data_2a2d940a240a12c4b492117d21c8c99b
#
_entry.id   2a2d940a240a12c4b492117d21c8c99b
#
_cell.length_a   1.000
_cell.length_b   1.000
_cell.length_c   1.000
_cell.angle_alpha   90.00
_cell.angle_beta   90.00
_cell.angle_gamma   90.00
#
_symmetry.space_group_name_H-M   'P 1'
#
loop_
_entity.id
_entity.type
_entity.pdbx_description
1 polymer ?
#
loop_
_entity_poly.entity_id
_entity_poly.type
_entity_poly.pdbx_seq_one_letter_code
_entity_poly.pdbx_strand_id
1 'polypeptide(L)'
;MAVAKSAIPSTFSLAGSEWTVKIVPEMTDLGRCDPATFTIYIKEGLHKTYAEQTFFHELVHAIMFNMGHNDHDEVFVDCFGVFLHQFIRSKK
;
A
#
# COMPACT_ATOMS: atom_id res chain seq x y z
N MET A 1 8.23 24.03 -12.74
CA MET A 1 8.79 23.30 -11.60
C MET A 1 8.07 21.99 -11.41
N ALA A 2 8.81 20.92 -11.26
CA ALA A 2 8.21 19.61 -11.08
C ALA A 2 7.81 19.41 -9.63
N VAL A 3 6.62 18.89 -9.41
CA VAL A 3 6.18 18.47 -8.10
C VAL A 3 6.52 16.99 -7.96
N ALA A 4 7.11 16.61 -6.82
CA ALA A 4 7.45 15.22 -6.58
C ALA A 4 6.18 14.38 -6.60
N LYS A 5 6.18 13.34 -7.41
CA LYS A 5 5.04 12.44 -7.48
C LYS A 5 4.94 11.61 -6.21
N SER A 6 3.71 11.29 -5.84
CA SER A 6 3.48 10.31 -4.80
C SER A 6 3.99 8.96 -5.24
N ALA A 7 4.48 8.16 -4.29
CA ALA A 7 4.87 6.78 -4.56
C ALA A 7 3.64 5.86 -4.67
N ILE A 8 2.43 6.39 -4.50
CA ILE A 8 1.21 5.59 -4.57
C ILE A 8 0.72 5.55 -6.01
N PRO A 9 0.72 4.38 -6.66
CA PRO A 9 0.15 4.28 -8.01
C PRO A 9 -1.36 4.19 -7.93
N SER A 10 -2.04 4.48 -9.04
CA SER A 10 -3.48 4.24 -9.12
C SER A 10 -3.77 2.77 -9.43
N THR A 11 -2.86 2.12 -10.14
CA THR A 11 -2.95 0.68 -10.42
C THR A 11 -1.55 0.09 -10.43
N PHE A 12 -1.46 -1.20 -10.19
CA PHE A 12 -0.20 -1.93 -10.28
C PHE A 12 -0.51 -3.41 -10.49
N SER A 13 0.50 -4.19 -10.84
CA SER A 13 0.32 -5.62 -11.12
C SER A 13 1.07 -6.45 -10.11
N LEU A 14 0.43 -7.54 -9.66
CA LEU A 14 1.05 -8.57 -8.85
C LEU A 14 0.67 -9.92 -9.44
N ALA A 15 1.66 -10.74 -9.77
CA ALA A 15 1.44 -12.11 -10.26
C ALA A 15 0.43 -12.16 -11.40
N GLY A 16 0.48 -11.18 -12.29
CA GLY A 16 -0.40 -11.14 -13.45
C GLY A 16 -1.79 -10.55 -13.23
N SER A 17 -2.13 -10.22 -11.98
CA SER A 17 -3.41 -9.57 -11.69
C SER A 17 -3.20 -8.08 -11.51
N GLU A 18 -4.13 -7.30 -12.04
CA GLU A 18 -4.08 -5.85 -11.87
C GLU A 18 -4.82 -5.46 -10.61
N TRP A 19 -4.14 -4.66 -9.79
CA TRP A 19 -4.70 -4.14 -8.54
C TRP A 19 -5.02 -2.65 -8.71
N THR A 20 -6.04 -2.21 -8.01
CA THR A 20 -6.46 -0.80 -8.02
C THR A 20 -6.26 -0.22 -6.63
N VAL A 21 -5.81 1.04 -6.58
CA VAL A 21 -5.71 1.77 -5.32
C VAL A 21 -6.79 2.84 -5.31
N LYS A 22 -7.61 2.85 -4.26
CA LYS A 22 -8.70 3.81 -4.11
C LYS A 22 -8.48 4.65 -2.86
N ILE A 23 -8.60 5.96 -3.02
CA ILE A 23 -8.56 6.90 -1.91
C ILE A 23 -10.01 7.16 -1.52
N VAL A 24 -10.37 6.85 -0.27
CA VAL A 24 -11.77 6.93 0.15
C VAL A 24 -11.93 7.87 1.34
N PRO A 25 -13.01 8.66 1.37
CA PRO A 25 -13.13 9.74 2.36
C PRO A 25 -13.51 9.27 3.75
N GLU A 26 -14.26 8.18 3.88
CA GLU A 26 -14.81 7.82 5.19
C GLU A 26 -14.43 6.40 5.53
N MET A 27 -13.18 6.24 5.96
CA MET A 27 -12.66 4.97 6.46
C MET A 27 -12.34 5.11 7.94
N THR A 28 -12.64 4.06 8.71
CA THR A 28 -12.21 3.99 10.09
C THR A 28 -10.71 3.70 10.16
N ASP A 29 -10.25 2.75 9.37
CA ASP A 29 -8.83 2.40 9.32
C ASP A 29 -8.08 3.35 8.40
N LEU A 30 -6.75 3.39 8.53
CA LEU A 30 -5.92 4.21 7.64
C LEU A 30 -5.84 3.60 6.25
N GLY A 31 -5.86 2.28 6.16
CA GLY A 31 -5.83 1.57 4.90
C GLY A 31 -6.44 0.20 5.03
N ARG A 32 -6.68 -0.44 3.90
CA ARG A 32 -7.22 -1.80 3.88
C ARG A 32 -6.82 -2.50 2.60
N CYS A 33 -6.52 -3.78 2.69
CA CYS A 33 -6.22 -4.62 1.55
C CYS A 33 -7.36 -5.61 1.36
N ASP A 34 -7.95 -5.62 0.16
CA ASP A 34 -9.03 -6.55 -0.18
C ASP A 34 -8.57 -7.44 -1.33
N PRO A 35 -8.05 -8.64 -1.03
CA PRO A 35 -7.55 -9.51 -2.09
C PRO A 35 -8.66 -10.08 -2.97
N ALA A 36 -9.89 -10.13 -2.48
CA ALA A 36 -11.01 -10.68 -3.27
C ALA A 36 -11.33 -9.79 -4.46
N THR A 37 -11.09 -8.49 -4.34
CA THR A 37 -11.38 -7.54 -5.42
C THR A 37 -10.11 -6.88 -5.96
N PHE A 38 -8.92 -7.34 -5.55
CA PHE A 38 -7.64 -6.79 -5.98
C PHE A 38 -7.59 -5.28 -5.76
N THR A 39 -7.98 -4.84 -4.57
CA THR A 39 -8.08 -3.42 -4.27
C THR A 39 -7.38 -3.09 -2.95
N ILE A 40 -6.64 -1.99 -2.96
CA ILE A 40 -6.09 -1.38 -1.75
C ILE A 40 -6.83 -0.06 -1.53
N TYR A 41 -7.33 0.15 -0.30
CA TYR A 41 -8.00 1.39 0.08
C TYR A 41 -7.10 2.19 0.98
N ILE A 42 -7.02 3.49 0.74
CA ILE A 42 -6.24 4.43 1.55
C ILE A 42 -7.20 5.53 2.00
N LYS A 43 -7.13 5.87 3.28
CA LYS A 43 -7.97 6.93 3.82
C LYS A 43 -7.58 8.27 3.21
N GLU A 44 -8.58 9.03 2.78
CA GLU A 44 -8.37 10.37 2.25
C GLU A 44 -7.91 11.32 3.36
N GLY A 45 -7.08 12.29 2.99
CA GLY A 45 -6.70 13.35 3.91
C GLY A 45 -5.46 13.10 4.72
N LEU A 46 -4.79 11.97 4.50
CA LEU A 46 -3.53 11.69 5.21
C LEU A 46 -2.41 12.54 4.62
N HIS A 47 -1.46 12.93 5.48
CA HIS A 47 -0.25 13.58 5.01
C HIS A 47 0.43 12.66 3.98
N LYS A 48 1.07 13.25 2.97
CA LYS A 48 1.64 12.50 1.86
C LYS A 48 2.50 11.34 2.30
N THR A 49 3.46 11.59 3.20
CA THR A 49 4.36 10.54 3.67
C THR A 49 3.59 9.44 4.39
N TYR A 50 2.62 9.83 5.20
CA TYR A 50 1.83 8.87 5.95
C TYR A 50 0.95 8.03 5.03
N ALA A 51 0.38 8.66 4.01
CA ALA A 51 -0.40 7.94 3.00
C ALA A 51 0.46 6.92 2.27
N GLU A 52 1.69 7.31 1.92
CA GLU A 52 2.61 6.40 1.25
C GLU A 52 2.98 5.22 2.14
N GLN A 53 3.27 5.46 3.41
CA GLN A 53 3.56 4.37 4.35
C GLN A 53 2.38 3.43 4.46
N THR A 54 1.17 3.98 4.52
CA THR A 54 -0.04 3.18 4.59
C THR A 54 -0.17 2.31 3.34
N PHE A 55 0.09 2.89 2.16
CA PHE A 55 0.04 2.11 0.93
C PHE A 55 1.02 0.94 0.98
N PHE A 56 2.27 1.18 1.39
CA PHE A 56 3.26 0.10 1.42
C PHE A 56 2.91 -0.96 2.45
N HIS A 57 2.29 -0.57 3.58
CA HIS A 57 1.78 -1.53 4.54
C HIS A 57 0.76 -2.46 3.87
N GLU A 58 -0.20 -1.89 3.16
CA GLU A 58 -1.22 -2.70 2.51
C GLU A 58 -0.66 -3.49 1.34
N LEU A 59 0.36 -2.95 0.65
CA LEU A 59 1.02 -3.68 -0.43
C LEU A 59 1.68 -4.95 0.09
N VAL A 60 2.30 -4.89 1.27
CA VAL A 60 2.89 -6.10 1.85
C VAL A 60 1.80 -7.15 2.10
N HIS A 61 0.64 -6.74 2.63
CA HIS A 61 -0.49 -7.67 2.78
C HIS A 61 -0.87 -8.29 1.42
N ALA A 62 -0.96 -7.47 0.38
CA ALA A 62 -1.33 -7.96 -0.95
C ALA A 62 -0.32 -8.98 -1.46
N ILE A 63 0.97 -8.71 -1.27
CA ILE A 63 2.02 -9.63 -1.69
C ILE A 63 1.90 -10.95 -0.93
N MET A 64 1.69 -10.89 0.38
CA MET A 64 1.57 -12.09 1.19
C MET A 64 0.36 -12.92 0.79
N PHE A 65 -0.78 -12.28 0.53
CA PHE A 65 -1.96 -12.99 0.03
C PHE A 65 -1.65 -13.70 -1.30
N ASN A 66 -0.91 -13.02 -2.19
CA ASN A 66 -0.54 -13.63 -3.47
C ASN A 66 0.42 -14.80 -3.30
N MET A 67 1.18 -14.82 -2.21
CA MET A 67 2.07 -15.94 -1.89
C MET A 67 1.34 -17.08 -1.20
N GLY A 68 0.04 -16.93 -0.95
CA GLY A 68 -0.75 -17.95 -0.28
C GLY A 68 -0.73 -17.87 1.24
N HIS A 69 -0.16 -16.81 1.80
CA HIS A 69 -0.15 -16.59 3.24
C HIS A 69 -1.37 -15.79 3.65
N ASN A 70 -2.25 -16.39 4.44
CA ASN A 70 -3.48 -15.72 4.89
C ASN A 70 -3.38 -15.19 6.31
N ASP A 71 -2.44 -15.70 7.10
CA ASP A 71 -2.18 -15.19 8.45
C ASP A 71 -0.96 -14.29 8.40
N HIS A 72 -1.15 -13.02 8.74
CA HIS A 72 -0.08 -12.03 8.63
C HIS A 72 0.30 -11.52 10.00
N ASP A 73 1.59 -11.54 10.31
CA ASP A 73 2.14 -10.91 11.49
C ASP A 73 2.19 -9.41 11.26
N GLU A 74 1.39 -8.64 12.01
CA GLU A 74 1.30 -7.20 11.79
C GLU A 74 2.61 -6.47 12.06
N VAL A 75 3.43 -6.97 13.01
CA VAL A 75 4.74 -6.36 13.24
C VAL A 75 5.62 -6.53 12.01
N PHE A 76 5.64 -7.73 11.43
CA PHE A 76 6.40 -7.99 10.22
C PHE A 76 5.91 -7.10 9.06
N VAL A 77 4.59 -7.04 8.87
CA VAL A 77 4.01 -6.25 7.78
C VAL A 77 4.37 -4.78 7.94
N ASP A 78 4.23 -4.26 9.16
CA ASP A 78 4.51 -2.85 9.41
C ASP A 78 5.97 -2.52 9.17
N CYS A 79 6.88 -3.33 9.70
CA CYS A 79 8.32 -3.09 9.54
C CYS A 79 8.73 -3.21 8.08
N PHE A 80 8.27 -4.25 7.41
CA PHE A 80 8.63 -4.47 6.01
C PHE A 80 8.11 -3.32 5.14
N GLY A 81 6.87 -2.87 5.40
CA GLY A 81 6.30 -1.75 4.66
C GLY A 81 7.09 -0.47 4.85
N VAL A 82 7.51 -0.20 6.09
CA VAL A 82 8.33 0.99 6.36
C VAL A 82 9.65 0.92 5.59
N PHE A 83 10.31 -0.23 5.60
CA PHE A 83 11.59 -0.37 4.89
C PHE A 83 11.40 -0.24 3.38
N LEU A 84 10.34 -0.80 2.82
CA LEU A 84 10.05 -0.64 1.39
C LEU A 84 9.83 0.82 1.05
N HIS A 85 9.06 1.52 1.85
CA HIS A 85 8.78 2.94 1.62
C HIS A 85 10.08 3.74 1.67
N GLN A 86 10.90 3.47 2.69
CA GLN A 86 12.18 4.17 2.82
C GLN A 86 13.08 3.92 1.62
N PHE A 87 13.16 2.68 1.16
CA PHE A 87 13.96 2.35 -0.02
C PHE A 87 13.48 3.13 -1.25
N ILE A 88 12.18 3.11 -1.49
CA ILE A 88 11.62 3.77 -2.66
C ILE A 88 11.88 5.28 -2.61
N ARG A 89 11.73 5.90 -1.43
CA ARG A 89 11.92 7.33 -1.29
C ARG A 89 13.39 7.74 -1.37
N SER A 90 14.31 6.85 -0.97
CA SER A 90 15.73 7.16 -0.99
C SER A 90 16.40 6.81 -2.32
N LYS A 91 15.71 6.16 -3.20
CA LYS A 91 16.25 5.73 -4.49
C LYS A 91 16.54 6.94 -5.36
N LYS A 92 17.69 6.95 -6.00
CA LYS A 92 18.12 8.05 -6.87
C LYS A 92 18.04 7.71 -8.33
#